data_78e96179aab14b0e1977f6f2735a3ff1
#
_entry.id   78e96179aab14b0e1977f6f2735a3ff1
#
_cell.length_a   1.000
_cell.length_b   1.000
_cell.length_c   1.000
_cell.angle_alpha   90.00
_cell.angle_beta   90.00
_cell.angle_gamma   90.00
#
_symmetry.space_group_name_H-M   'P 1'
#
loop_
_entity.id
_entity.type
_entity.pdbx_description
1 polymer ?
#
loop_
_entity_poly.entity_id
_entity_poly.type
_entity_poly.pdbx_seq_one_letter_code
_entity_poly.pdbx_strand_id
1 'polypeptide(L)'
;GAGDKHQIRRIVIQLLKSIPFDCYVIMTALTMAGLRLPAFMNQVAETVGNANTFLSMTMIGLGLELHMTREQTGSVAKILGTRFAVSAVLAVLFYQFLPFSLEIRRTLAILMFGPVSALGVPYTSMLEGDVNLASAVNSASIILGIVSLTAAIIIF
;
A
#
# COMPACT_ATOMS: atom_id res chain seq x y z
N GLY A 1 25.09 -0.97 18.60
CA GLY A 1 25.01 0.47 18.23
C GLY A 1 25.65 0.83 16.89
N ALA A 2 26.66 0.12 16.38
CA ALA A 2 27.30 0.43 15.09
C ALA A 2 26.62 -0.27 13.90
N GLY A 3 26.02 -1.44 14.12
CA GLY A 3 25.31 -2.18 13.07
C GLY A 3 24.01 -1.50 12.61
N ASP A 4 23.34 -0.83 13.52
CA ASP A 4 22.05 -0.17 13.27
C ASP A 4 22.19 1.05 12.35
N LYS A 5 23.25 1.85 12.53
CA LYS A 5 23.52 3.02 11.66
C LYS A 5 23.88 2.62 10.23
N HIS A 6 24.57 1.48 10.04
CA HIS A 6 24.90 0.96 8.71
C HIS A 6 23.65 0.41 7.98
N GLN A 7 22.74 -0.22 8.71
CA GLN A 7 21.47 -0.69 8.14
C GLN A 7 20.55 0.48 7.75
N ILE A 8 20.39 1.47 8.63
CA ILE A 8 19.59 2.67 8.35
C ILE A 8 20.17 3.42 7.14
N ARG A 9 21.50 3.59 7.07
CA ARG A 9 22.15 4.23 5.93
C ARG A 9 21.91 3.47 4.61
N ARG A 10 21.95 2.12 4.64
CA ARG A 10 21.61 1.29 3.47
C ARG A 10 20.17 1.47 3.03
N ILE A 11 19.23 1.46 3.97
CA ILE A 11 17.81 1.65 3.70
C ILE A 11 17.58 3.05 3.10
N VAL A 12 18.16 4.10 3.68
CA VAL A 12 18.04 5.47 3.16
C VAL A 12 18.63 5.58 1.74
N ILE A 13 19.79 4.98 1.48
CA ILE A 13 20.40 5.00 0.14
C ILE A 13 19.54 4.21 -0.86
N GLN A 14 18.94 3.09 -0.46
CA GLN A 14 18.05 2.34 -1.32
C GLN A 14 16.75 3.10 -1.61
N LEU A 15 16.21 3.82 -0.64
CA LEU A 15 15.04 4.70 -0.84
C LEU A 15 15.38 5.84 -1.80
N LEU A 16 16.53 6.50 -1.63
CA LEU A 16 17.00 7.57 -2.52
C LEU A 16 17.39 7.08 -3.93
N LYS A 17 17.56 5.78 -4.14
CA LYS A 17 17.74 5.16 -5.46
C LYS A 17 16.45 4.60 -6.05
N SER A 18 15.35 4.76 -5.35
CA SER A 18 14.05 4.28 -5.81
C SER A 18 13.42 5.32 -6.74
N ILE A 19 13.29 4.98 -8.03
CA ILE A 19 12.67 5.85 -9.04
C ILE A 19 11.32 6.41 -8.61
N PRO A 20 10.39 5.61 -8.02
CA PRO A 20 9.13 6.14 -7.53
C PRO A 20 9.30 7.18 -6.42
N PHE A 21 10.24 6.97 -5.49
CA PHE A 21 10.50 7.90 -4.40
C PHE A 21 11.05 9.23 -4.91
N ASP A 22 12.02 9.17 -5.83
CA ASP A 22 12.59 10.38 -6.45
C ASP A 22 11.53 11.18 -7.21
N CYS A 23 10.63 10.51 -7.94
CA CYS A 23 9.50 11.16 -8.60
C CYS A 23 8.60 11.89 -7.60
N TYR A 24 8.26 11.27 -6.47
CA TYR A 24 7.44 11.92 -5.44
C TYR A 24 8.13 13.14 -4.83
N VAL A 25 9.43 13.05 -4.53
CA VAL A 25 10.22 14.17 -3.99
C VAL A 25 10.27 15.32 -4.98
N ILE A 26 10.58 15.05 -6.25
CA ILE A 26 10.66 16.07 -7.31
C ILE A 26 9.30 16.74 -7.52
N MET A 27 8.22 15.95 -7.62
CA MET A 27 6.87 16.49 -7.81
C MET A 27 6.40 17.33 -6.63
N THR A 28 6.73 16.90 -5.40
CA THR A 28 6.43 17.68 -4.20
C THR A 28 7.20 19.00 -4.19
N ALA A 29 8.48 18.98 -4.52
CA ALA A 29 9.30 20.19 -4.60
C ALA A 29 8.80 21.17 -5.67
N LEU A 30 8.42 20.68 -6.86
CA LEU A 30 7.83 21.48 -7.94
C LEU A 30 6.51 22.13 -7.50
N THR A 31 5.66 21.35 -6.84
CA THR A 31 4.37 21.85 -6.34
C THR A 31 4.56 22.93 -5.27
N MET A 32 5.50 22.74 -4.34
CA MET A 32 5.84 23.75 -3.32
C MET A 32 6.45 25.01 -3.91
N ALA A 33 7.23 24.89 -5.00
CA ALA A 33 7.79 26.01 -5.73
C ALA A 33 6.76 26.75 -6.61
N GLY A 34 5.51 26.28 -6.67
CA GLY A 34 4.46 26.87 -7.52
C GLY A 34 4.66 26.66 -9.02
N LEU A 35 5.63 25.84 -9.40
CA LEU A 35 5.93 25.54 -10.79
C LEU A 35 4.92 24.54 -11.34
N ARG A 36 4.24 24.92 -12.44
CA ARG A 36 3.31 24.02 -13.14
C ARG A 36 4.04 23.35 -14.30
N LEU A 37 3.86 22.05 -14.40
CA LEU A 37 4.37 21.28 -15.53
C LEU A 37 3.70 21.74 -16.84
N PRO A 38 4.44 21.77 -17.96
CA PRO A 38 3.86 22.03 -19.28
C PRO A 38 2.73 21.05 -19.59
N ALA A 39 1.71 21.49 -20.31
CA ALA A 39 0.53 20.65 -20.66
C ALA A 39 0.92 19.32 -21.32
N PHE A 40 1.93 19.32 -22.17
CA PHE A 40 2.44 18.09 -22.79
C PHE A 40 2.92 17.06 -21.77
N MET A 41 3.65 17.46 -20.74
CA MET A 41 4.13 16.55 -19.70
C MET A 41 2.96 15.98 -18.88
N ASN A 42 1.93 16.78 -18.62
CA ASN A 42 0.74 16.31 -17.95
C ASN A 42 0.00 15.26 -18.78
N GLN A 43 -0.14 15.44 -20.08
CA GLN A 43 -0.77 14.48 -20.97
C GLN A 43 0.00 13.16 -21.05
N VAL A 44 1.32 13.22 -21.15
CA VAL A 44 2.18 12.02 -21.12
C VAL A 44 2.04 11.30 -19.77
N ALA A 45 2.11 12.04 -18.66
CA ALA A 45 1.95 11.48 -17.32
C ALA A 45 0.58 10.82 -17.12
N GLU A 46 -0.49 11.42 -17.62
CA GLU A 46 -1.84 10.87 -17.58
C GLU A 46 -1.95 9.57 -18.40
N THR A 47 -1.41 9.56 -19.61
CA THR A 47 -1.40 8.36 -20.47
C THR A 47 -0.64 7.21 -19.83
N VAL A 48 0.55 7.48 -19.28
CA VAL A 48 1.36 6.49 -18.57
C VAL A 48 0.67 6.04 -17.27
N GLY A 49 0.04 6.96 -16.54
CA GLY A 49 -0.74 6.67 -15.34
C GLY A 49 -1.91 5.73 -15.63
N ASN A 50 -2.66 5.96 -16.70
CA ASN A 50 -3.75 5.10 -17.12
C ASN A 50 -3.25 3.70 -17.53
N ALA A 51 -2.16 3.63 -18.28
CA ALA A 51 -1.50 2.36 -18.61
C ALA A 51 -1.03 1.61 -17.37
N ASN A 52 -0.44 2.31 -16.39
CA ASN A 52 -0.01 1.72 -15.13
C ASN A 52 -1.19 1.17 -14.32
N THR A 53 -2.34 1.85 -14.32
CA THR A 53 -3.55 1.37 -13.67
C THR A 53 -4.03 0.05 -14.28
N PHE A 54 -4.07 -0.04 -15.60
CA PHE A 54 -4.41 -1.28 -16.30
C PHE A 54 -3.42 -2.43 -15.98
N LEU A 55 -2.12 -2.16 -16.03
CA LEU A 55 -1.08 -3.13 -15.72
C LEU A 55 -1.16 -3.61 -14.26
N SER A 56 -1.41 -2.69 -13.33
CA SER A 56 -1.56 -3.00 -11.92
C SER A 56 -2.76 -3.89 -11.64
N MET A 57 -3.91 -3.59 -12.25
CA MET A 57 -5.10 -4.43 -12.15
C MET A 57 -4.89 -5.82 -12.77
N THR A 58 -4.21 -5.89 -13.90
CA THR A 58 -3.84 -7.15 -14.55
C THR A 58 -2.89 -7.96 -13.65
N MET A 59 -1.87 -7.31 -13.08
CA MET A 59 -0.93 -7.96 -12.17
C MET A 59 -1.62 -8.51 -10.91
N ILE A 60 -2.56 -7.76 -10.34
CA ILE A 60 -3.37 -8.22 -9.21
C ILE A 60 -4.19 -9.45 -9.62
N GLY A 61 -4.83 -9.42 -10.80
CA GLY A 61 -5.63 -10.54 -11.30
C GLY A 61 -4.80 -11.80 -11.54
N LEU A 62 -3.62 -11.67 -12.14
CA LEU A 62 -2.69 -12.78 -12.38
C LEU A 62 -2.08 -13.34 -11.09
N GLY A 63 -1.84 -12.48 -10.11
CA GLY A 63 -1.30 -12.86 -8.80
C GLY A 63 -2.34 -13.35 -7.81
N LEU A 64 -3.62 -13.42 -8.20
CA LEU A 64 -4.69 -13.89 -7.34
C LEU A 64 -4.65 -15.42 -7.22
N GLU A 65 -4.12 -15.92 -6.13
CA GLU A 65 -4.05 -17.35 -5.81
C GLU A 65 -5.21 -17.73 -4.88
N LEU A 66 -6.16 -18.47 -5.41
CA LEU A 66 -7.36 -18.90 -4.67
C LEU A 66 -7.21 -20.30 -4.03
N HIS A 67 -6.14 -21.02 -4.37
CA HIS A 67 -5.88 -22.36 -3.82
C HIS A 67 -5.06 -22.24 -2.53
N MET A 68 -5.74 -22.35 -1.40
CA MET A 68 -5.11 -22.34 -0.09
C MET A 68 -5.18 -23.73 0.55
N THR A 69 -4.07 -24.19 1.11
CA THR A 69 -4.08 -25.38 1.98
C THR A 69 -4.69 -25.04 3.33
N ARG A 70 -5.20 -26.06 4.06
CA ARG A 70 -5.80 -25.85 5.40
C ARG A 70 -4.83 -25.21 6.40
N GLU A 71 -3.55 -25.50 6.30
CA GLU A 71 -2.51 -24.91 7.16
C GLU A 71 -2.30 -23.42 6.85
N GLN A 72 -2.27 -23.08 5.57
CA GLN A 72 -2.17 -21.71 5.11
C GLN A 72 -3.37 -20.87 5.55
N THR A 73 -4.57 -21.42 5.49
CA THR A 73 -5.81 -20.73 5.91
C THR A 73 -5.72 -20.23 7.36
N GLY A 74 -5.19 -21.06 8.27
CA GLY A 74 -5.01 -20.65 9.67
C GLY A 74 -4.01 -19.51 9.86
N SER A 75 -2.88 -19.55 9.13
CA SER A 75 -1.86 -18.51 9.16
C SER A 75 -2.36 -17.23 8.52
N VAL A 76 -3.01 -17.32 7.37
CA VAL A 76 -3.64 -16.18 6.67
C VAL A 76 -4.68 -15.50 7.56
N ALA A 77 -5.56 -16.28 8.20
CA ALA A 77 -6.59 -15.74 9.09
C ALA A 77 -6.00 -14.99 10.29
N LYS A 78 -4.92 -15.51 10.89
CA LYS A 78 -4.22 -14.83 11.99
C LYS A 78 -3.59 -13.51 11.53
N ILE A 79 -2.86 -13.52 10.41
CA ILE A 79 -2.20 -12.33 9.86
C ILE A 79 -3.23 -11.25 9.52
N LEU A 80 -4.28 -11.61 8.78
CA LEU A 80 -5.32 -10.67 8.38
C LEU A 80 -6.15 -10.21 9.58
N GLY A 81 -6.48 -11.09 10.51
CA GLY A 81 -7.20 -10.74 11.73
C GLY A 81 -6.45 -9.72 12.58
N THR A 82 -5.16 -9.96 12.83
CA THR A 82 -4.30 -9.01 13.55
C THR A 82 -4.22 -7.68 12.80
N ARG A 83 -4.03 -7.72 11.48
CA ARG A 83 -3.96 -6.52 10.66
C ARG A 83 -5.24 -5.69 10.72
N PHE A 84 -6.41 -6.31 10.52
CA PHE A 84 -7.69 -5.60 10.58
C PHE A 84 -7.99 -5.06 11.97
N ALA A 85 -7.61 -5.77 13.03
CA ALA A 85 -7.74 -5.26 14.40
C ALA A 85 -6.88 -4.01 14.61
N VAL A 86 -5.62 -4.03 14.19
CA VAL A 86 -4.73 -2.85 14.25
C VAL A 86 -5.25 -1.71 13.37
N SER A 87 -5.72 -2.01 12.16
CA SER A 87 -6.32 -1.01 11.26
C SER A 87 -7.54 -0.35 11.87
N ALA A 88 -8.42 -1.10 12.52
CA ALA A 88 -9.59 -0.55 13.19
C ALA A 88 -9.22 0.38 14.35
N VAL A 89 -8.25 0.00 15.17
CA VAL A 89 -7.73 0.86 16.26
C VAL A 89 -7.14 2.14 15.69
N LEU A 90 -6.30 2.04 14.66
CA LEU A 90 -5.68 3.21 14.02
C LEU A 90 -6.71 4.11 13.34
N ALA A 91 -7.72 3.53 12.68
CA ALA A 91 -8.80 4.30 12.06
C ALA A 91 -9.57 5.13 13.10
N VAL A 92 -9.90 4.54 14.24
CA VAL A 92 -10.57 5.25 15.35
C VAL A 92 -9.66 6.34 15.93
N LEU A 93 -8.37 6.04 16.13
CA LEU A 93 -7.40 7.03 16.62
C LEU A 93 -7.26 8.20 15.65
N PHE A 94 -7.13 7.94 14.35
CA PHE A 94 -7.02 8.99 13.35
C PHE A 94 -8.31 9.81 13.25
N TYR A 95 -9.44 9.17 13.33
CA TYR A 95 -10.74 9.87 13.30
C TYR A 95 -10.94 10.80 14.52
N GLN A 96 -10.49 10.40 15.71
CA GLN A 96 -10.71 11.15 16.96
C GLN A 96 -9.63 12.18 17.26
N PHE A 97 -8.35 11.85 17.02
CA PHE A 97 -7.23 12.63 17.55
C PHE A 97 -6.51 13.50 16.52
N LEU A 98 -6.71 13.31 15.20
CA LEU A 98 -6.04 14.15 14.23
C LEU A 98 -6.65 15.56 14.13
N PRO A 99 -5.81 16.62 14.15
CA PRO A 99 -6.26 18.01 14.04
C PRO A 99 -6.50 18.43 12.59
N PHE A 100 -7.15 17.58 11.78
CA PHE A 100 -7.46 17.85 10.38
C PHE A 100 -8.97 18.03 10.16
N SER A 101 -9.36 18.52 8.98
CA SER A 101 -10.75 18.62 8.60
C SER A 101 -11.44 17.25 8.64
N LEU A 102 -12.75 17.26 8.84
CA LEU A 102 -13.54 16.02 8.95
C LEU A 102 -13.36 15.11 7.73
N GLU A 103 -13.27 15.69 6.52
CA GLU A 103 -13.08 14.96 5.28
C GLU A 103 -11.74 14.22 5.23
N ILE A 104 -10.65 14.87 5.67
CA ILE A 104 -9.32 14.25 5.72
C ILE A 104 -9.31 13.11 6.74
N ARG A 105 -9.92 13.29 7.91
CA ARG A 105 -10.00 12.25 8.93
C ARG A 105 -10.78 11.02 8.47
N ARG A 106 -11.91 11.24 7.79
CA ARG A 106 -12.69 10.16 7.17
C ARG A 106 -11.88 9.41 6.11
N THR A 107 -11.25 10.13 5.21
CA THR A 107 -10.42 9.54 4.16
C THR A 107 -9.29 8.69 4.75
N LEU A 108 -8.58 9.21 5.77
CA LEU A 108 -7.51 8.47 6.43
C LEU A 108 -8.04 7.21 7.15
N ALA A 109 -9.17 7.30 7.83
CA ALA A 109 -9.79 6.16 8.49
C ALA A 109 -10.17 5.06 7.47
N ILE A 110 -10.76 5.43 6.35
CA ILE A 110 -11.13 4.50 5.27
C ILE A 110 -9.88 3.85 4.66
N LEU A 111 -8.81 4.62 4.42
CA LEU A 111 -7.56 4.10 3.86
C LEU A 111 -6.88 3.02 4.72
N MET A 112 -7.11 3.03 6.04
CA MET A 112 -6.57 1.98 6.93
C MET A 112 -7.13 0.58 6.62
N PHE A 113 -8.29 0.50 5.98
CA PHE A 113 -8.91 -0.76 5.57
C PHE A 113 -8.51 -1.23 4.16
N GLY A 114 -7.62 -0.49 3.50
CA GLY A 114 -7.09 -0.88 2.19
C GLY A 114 -6.42 -2.27 2.20
N PRO A 115 -6.36 -2.98 1.06
CA PRO A 115 -5.71 -4.28 0.95
C PRO A 115 -4.19 -4.20 1.19
N VAL A 116 -3.54 -5.35 1.41
CA VAL A 116 -2.08 -5.44 1.48
C VAL A 116 -1.49 -5.05 0.14
N SER A 117 -0.34 -4.36 0.17
CA SER A 117 0.36 -3.98 -1.06
C SER A 117 0.77 -5.22 -1.86
N ALA A 118 0.50 -5.23 -3.16
CA ALA A 118 0.96 -6.27 -4.08
C ALA A 118 2.50 -6.41 -4.12
N LEU A 119 3.22 -5.37 -3.68
CA LEU A 119 4.68 -5.41 -3.55
C LEU A 119 5.17 -6.34 -2.43
N GLY A 120 4.30 -6.76 -1.51
CA GLY A 120 4.65 -7.71 -0.44
C GLY A 120 5.19 -9.03 -0.98
N VAL A 121 4.61 -9.56 -2.05
CA VAL A 121 5.00 -10.84 -2.66
C VAL A 121 6.43 -10.80 -3.23
N PRO A 122 6.80 -9.84 -4.12
CA PRO A 122 8.18 -9.70 -4.60
C PRO A 122 9.20 -9.49 -3.48
N TYR A 123 8.88 -8.69 -2.47
CA TYR A 123 9.79 -8.48 -1.34
C TYR A 123 9.99 -9.74 -0.51
N THR A 124 8.93 -10.54 -0.30
CA THR A 124 9.05 -11.84 0.38
C THR A 124 9.95 -12.79 -0.40
N SER A 125 9.84 -12.82 -1.73
CA SER A 125 10.75 -13.59 -2.59
C SER A 125 12.20 -13.12 -2.47
N MET A 126 12.45 -11.82 -2.44
CA MET A 126 13.80 -11.26 -2.27
C MET A 126 14.42 -11.58 -0.91
N LEU A 127 13.60 -11.81 0.11
CA LEU A 127 14.01 -12.18 1.46
C LEU A 127 14.04 -13.69 1.70
N GLU A 128 13.88 -14.49 0.63
CA GLU A 128 13.83 -15.96 0.70
C GLU A 128 12.73 -16.50 1.65
N GLY A 129 11.64 -15.72 1.79
CA GLY A 129 10.49 -16.09 2.62
C GLY A 129 9.48 -16.96 1.88
N ASP A 130 8.39 -17.33 2.56
CA ASP A 130 7.31 -18.13 1.99
C ASP A 130 6.44 -17.29 1.05
N VAL A 131 6.77 -17.38 -0.25
CA VAL A 131 6.07 -16.66 -1.34
C VAL A 131 4.62 -17.13 -1.48
N ASN A 132 4.36 -18.43 -1.26
CA ASN A 132 3.00 -18.98 -1.36
C ASN A 132 2.10 -18.41 -0.28
N LEU A 133 2.61 -18.33 0.95
CA LEU A 133 1.88 -17.70 2.05
C LEU A 133 1.66 -16.21 1.79
N ALA A 134 2.67 -15.49 1.29
CA ALA A 134 2.57 -14.07 0.96
C ALA A 134 1.51 -13.82 -0.14
N SER A 135 1.48 -14.64 -1.19
CA SER A 135 0.49 -14.59 -2.26
C SER A 135 -0.92 -14.88 -1.74
N ALA A 136 -1.08 -15.90 -0.89
CA ALA A 136 -2.34 -16.22 -0.25
C ALA A 136 -2.86 -15.09 0.64
N VAL A 137 -1.99 -14.48 1.47
CA VAL A 137 -2.33 -13.30 2.30
C VAL A 137 -2.74 -12.11 1.42
N ASN A 138 -2.01 -11.85 0.34
CA ASN A 138 -2.31 -10.77 -0.59
C ASN A 138 -3.69 -10.97 -1.24
N SER A 139 -3.93 -12.16 -1.79
CA SER A 139 -5.21 -12.50 -2.45
C SER A 139 -6.40 -12.40 -1.49
N ALA A 140 -6.29 -12.99 -0.30
CA ALA A 140 -7.33 -12.91 0.72
C ALA A 140 -7.54 -11.46 1.21
N SER A 141 -6.47 -10.67 1.33
CA SER A 141 -6.57 -9.26 1.74
C SER A 141 -7.30 -8.39 0.71
N ILE A 142 -7.18 -8.68 -0.59
CA ILE A 142 -7.91 -7.96 -1.64
C ILE A 142 -9.41 -8.20 -1.52
N ILE A 143 -9.82 -9.48 -1.37
CA ILE A 143 -11.24 -9.83 -1.22
C ILE A 143 -11.82 -9.20 0.05
N LEU A 144 -11.15 -9.36 1.19
CA LEU A 144 -11.56 -8.78 2.46
C LEU A 144 -11.48 -7.25 2.45
N GLY A 145 -10.50 -6.69 1.74
CA GLY A 145 -10.32 -5.26 1.56
C GLY A 145 -11.51 -4.61 0.85
N ILE A 146 -12.04 -5.23 -0.20
CA ILE A 146 -13.23 -4.74 -0.88
C ILE A 146 -14.43 -4.67 0.07
N VAL A 147 -14.65 -5.73 0.85
CA VAL A 147 -15.75 -5.78 1.81
C VAL A 147 -15.55 -4.75 2.93
N SER A 148 -14.34 -4.67 3.50
CA SER A 148 -14.05 -3.77 4.61
C SER A 148 -14.04 -2.30 4.20
N LEU A 149 -13.54 -1.97 3.00
CA LEU A 149 -13.61 -0.61 2.46
C LEU A 149 -15.06 -0.17 2.23
N THR A 150 -15.88 -1.06 1.65
CA THR A 150 -17.31 -0.77 1.45
C THR A 150 -18.01 -0.54 2.79
N ALA A 151 -17.76 -1.38 3.78
CA ALA A 151 -18.29 -1.19 5.12
C ALA A 151 -17.79 0.12 5.77
N ALA A 152 -16.51 0.43 5.64
CA ALA A 152 -15.93 1.66 6.17
C ALA A 152 -16.54 2.92 5.53
N ILE A 153 -16.80 2.92 4.23
CA ILE A 153 -17.47 4.05 3.53
C ILE A 153 -18.91 4.25 4.03
N ILE A 154 -19.60 3.18 4.44
CA ILE A 154 -20.96 3.27 4.97
C ILE A 154 -20.97 3.80 6.41
N ILE A 155 -19.93 3.48 7.20
CA ILE A 155 -19.83 3.85 8.63
C ILE A 155 -19.31 5.28 8.79
N PHE A 156 -18.38 5.72 7.99
CA PHE A 156 -17.73 7.04 8.05
C PHE A 156 -18.28 8.03 7.04
#